data_fe18bce4df5a74c5b18b873d66effa01
#
_entry.id   fe18bce4df5a74c5b18b873d66effa01
#
_cell.length_a   1.000
_cell.length_b   1.000
_cell.length_c   1.000
_cell.angle_alpha   90.00
_cell.angle_beta   90.00
_cell.angle_gamma   90.00
#
_symmetry.space_group_name_H-M   'P 1'
#
loop_
_entity.id
_entity.type
_entity.pdbx_description
1 polymer ?
#
loop_
_entity_poly.entity_id
_entity_poly.type
_entity_poly.pdbx_seq_one_letter_code
_entity_poly.pdbx_strand_id
1 'polypeptide(L)'
;MSNYTRCLAHLALYYKKSPETLSTELINDYLFYCQNLHKTPSESFFKHTIFGLRAIYKVLNMEAKRVKLPQIKRQNQLPVVLSKAEVRTLLKAPKYLKHRLMLAVLYGCGLRSYELCALRLSDVDFDRMTVLVKKQKGKTDRYVPLSKHLARGLKKYISTESPQTFVFNSQVTDNGAPRPITTTGVQWVIKENRSKVNTHKHIT
;
A
#
# COMPACT_ATOMS: atom_id res chain seq x y z
N MET A 1 3.03 -14.98 -2.99
CA MET A 1 1.86 -15.46 -3.76
C MET A 1 1.15 -14.26 -4.37
N SER A 2 0.85 -14.28 -5.69
CA SER A 2 0.16 -13.15 -6.33
C SER A 2 -1.33 -13.11 -5.94
N ASN A 3 -1.98 -11.95 -6.07
CA ASN A 3 -3.42 -11.84 -5.79
C ASN A 3 -4.25 -12.73 -6.73
N TYR A 4 -3.81 -12.91 -7.98
CA TYR A 4 -4.44 -13.82 -8.93
C TYR A 4 -4.42 -15.26 -8.43
N THR A 5 -3.25 -15.75 -8.03
CA THR A 5 -3.10 -17.14 -7.53
C THR A 5 -3.96 -17.39 -6.30
N ARG A 6 -4.03 -16.41 -5.37
CA ARG A 6 -4.89 -16.52 -4.19
C ARG A 6 -6.37 -16.60 -4.55
N CYS A 7 -6.85 -15.75 -5.45
CA CYS A 7 -8.25 -15.76 -5.86
C CYS A 7 -8.62 -17.05 -6.60
N LEU A 8 -7.74 -17.56 -7.46
CA LEU A 8 -7.94 -18.83 -8.15
C LEU A 8 -7.89 -20.03 -7.20
N ALA A 9 -7.04 -19.99 -6.17
CA ALA A 9 -7.03 -21.01 -5.13
C ALA A 9 -8.35 -21.05 -4.35
N HIS A 10 -8.97 -19.90 -4.05
CA HIS A 10 -10.30 -19.86 -3.44
C HIS A 10 -11.37 -20.54 -4.31
N LEU A 11 -11.35 -20.26 -5.62
CA LEU A 11 -12.28 -20.91 -6.57
C LEU A 11 -12.05 -22.44 -6.64
N ALA A 12 -10.77 -22.85 -6.74
CA ALA A 12 -10.40 -24.26 -6.78
C ALA A 12 -10.80 -25.02 -5.51
N LEU A 13 -10.60 -24.41 -4.33
CA LEU A 13 -10.99 -25.00 -3.05
C LEU A 13 -12.51 -25.14 -2.91
N TYR A 14 -13.27 -24.16 -3.41
CA TYR A 14 -14.73 -24.18 -3.35
C TYR A 14 -15.30 -25.39 -4.11
N TYR A 15 -14.82 -25.66 -5.33
CA TYR A 15 -15.28 -26.78 -6.14
C TYR A 15 -14.45 -28.06 -5.97
N LYS A 16 -13.33 -28.00 -5.24
CA LYS A 16 -12.33 -29.10 -5.14
C LYS A 16 -11.88 -29.59 -6.52
N LYS A 17 -11.77 -28.67 -7.48
CA LYS A 17 -11.39 -28.91 -8.88
C LYS A 17 -10.46 -27.83 -9.37
N SER A 18 -9.67 -28.17 -10.38
CA SER A 18 -8.79 -27.18 -11.03
C SER A 18 -9.61 -26.17 -11.83
N PRO A 19 -9.29 -24.85 -11.76
CA PRO A 19 -10.11 -23.79 -12.36
C PRO A 19 -10.33 -23.92 -13.88
N GLU A 20 -9.38 -24.53 -14.61
CA GLU A 20 -9.49 -24.74 -16.05
C GLU A 20 -10.53 -25.81 -16.43
N THR A 21 -10.84 -26.75 -15.53
CA THR A 21 -11.83 -27.79 -15.74
C THR A 21 -13.26 -27.31 -15.49
N LEU A 22 -13.44 -26.17 -14.82
CA LEU A 22 -14.76 -25.66 -14.49
C LEU A 22 -15.45 -25.07 -15.74
N SER A 23 -16.76 -25.28 -15.83
CA SER A 23 -17.57 -24.62 -16.85
C SER A 23 -17.76 -23.13 -16.55
N THR A 24 -18.12 -22.35 -17.55
CA THR A 24 -18.39 -20.92 -17.38
C THR A 24 -19.57 -20.68 -16.44
N GLU A 25 -20.57 -21.56 -16.46
CA GLU A 25 -21.75 -21.52 -15.58
C GLU A 25 -21.33 -21.67 -14.12
N LEU A 26 -20.55 -22.70 -13.77
CA LEU A 26 -20.06 -22.93 -12.41
C LEU A 26 -19.25 -21.74 -11.89
N ILE A 27 -18.42 -21.12 -12.76
CA ILE A 27 -17.65 -19.93 -12.37
C ILE A 27 -18.59 -18.75 -12.11
N ASN A 28 -19.61 -18.54 -12.94
CA ASN A 28 -20.59 -17.47 -12.74
C ASN A 28 -21.41 -17.69 -11.46
N ASP A 29 -21.81 -18.93 -11.17
CA ASP A 29 -22.51 -19.32 -9.93
C ASP A 29 -21.66 -19.02 -8.70
N TYR A 30 -20.36 -19.34 -8.74
CA TYR A 30 -19.43 -18.99 -7.67
C TYR A 30 -19.29 -17.49 -7.47
N LEU A 31 -19.17 -16.73 -8.57
CA LEU A 31 -19.07 -15.27 -8.47
C LEU A 31 -20.36 -14.65 -7.92
N PHE A 32 -21.51 -15.17 -8.34
CA PHE A 32 -22.81 -14.76 -7.79
C PHE A 32 -22.94 -15.12 -6.31
N TYR A 33 -22.56 -16.35 -5.92
CA TYR A 33 -22.50 -16.73 -4.51
C TYR A 33 -21.61 -15.77 -3.70
N CYS A 34 -20.41 -15.47 -4.15
CA CYS A 34 -19.52 -14.53 -3.49
C CYS A 34 -20.12 -13.12 -3.38
N GLN A 35 -20.90 -12.68 -4.38
CA GLN A 35 -21.54 -11.37 -4.38
C GLN A 35 -22.66 -11.25 -3.31
N ASN A 36 -23.31 -12.36 -3.01
CA ASN A 36 -24.45 -12.43 -2.06
C ASN A 36 -24.03 -12.84 -0.64
N LEU A 37 -22.73 -13.02 -0.36
CA LEU A 37 -22.24 -13.26 0.99
C LEU A 37 -22.46 -12.04 1.88
N HIS A 38 -22.73 -12.27 3.18
CA HIS A 38 -22.87 -11.22 4.19
C HIS A 38 -21.66 -10.26 4.24
N LYS A 39 -20.45 -10.77 3.94
CA LYS A 39 -19.23 -9.99 3.73
C LYS A 39 -18.78 -10.17 2.28
N THR A 40 -19.44 -9.47 1.38
CA THR A 40 -19.09 -9.48 -0.05
C THR A 40 -17.61 -9.14 -0.23
N PRO A 41 -16.84 -9.95 -0.97
CA PRO A 41 -15.46 -9.64 -1.30
C PRO A 41 -15.33 -8.30 -2.05
N SER A 42 -14.14 -7.70 -2.00
CA SER A 42 -13.88 -6.45 -2.71
C SER A 42 -13.99 -6.62 -4.23
N GLU A 43 -14.29 -5.55 -4.95
CA GLU A 43 -14.28 -5.53 -6.43
C GLU A 43 -12.96 -6.08 -7.00
N SER A 44 -11.85 -5.82 -6.31
CA SER A 44 -10.54 -6.34 -6.70
C SER A 44 -10.48 -7.87 -6.67
N PHE A 45 -11.18 -8.53 -5.74
CA PHE A 45 -11.26 -9.99 -5.70
C PHE A 45 -11.88 -10.54 -6.99
N PHE A 46 -13.03 -10.01 -7.41
CA PHE A 46 -13.71 -10.42 -8.64
C PHE A 46 -12.84 -10.17 -9.87
N LYS A 47 -12.22 -8.98 -9.96
CA LYS A 47 -11.29 -8.65 -11.05
C LYS A 47 -10.09 -9.59 -11.09
N HIS A 48 -9.48 -9.89 -9.95
CA HIS A 48 -8.34 -10.81 -9.88
C HIS A 48 -8.75 -12.25 -10.25
N THR A 49 -9.93 -12.71 -9.86
CA THR A 49 -10.44 -14.03 -10.25
C THR A 49 -10.60 -14.11 -11.77
N ILE A 50 -11.32 -13.15 -12.37
CA ILE A 50 -11.59 -13.14 -13.82
C ILE A 50 -10.31 -12.97 -14.64
N PHE A 51 -9.44 -12.03 -14.27
CA PHE A 51 -8.19 -11.81 -15.01
C PHE A 51 -7.21 -12.97 -14.83
N GLY A 52 -7.21 -13.61 -13.67
CA GLY A 52 -6.45 -14.84 -13.43
C GLY A 52 -6.94 -15.99 -14.32
N LEU A 53 -8.26 -16.20 -14.42
CA LEU A 53 -8.86 -17.19 -15.33
C LEU A 53 -8.53 -16.90 -16.80
N ARG A 54 -8.66 -15.65 -17.24
CA ARG A 54 -8.31 -15.26 -18.61
C ARG A 54 -6.84 -15.53 -18.94
N ALA A 55 -5.94 -15.29 -17.97
CA ALA A 55 -4.52 -15.58 -18.15
C ALA A 55 -4.27 -17.09 -18.29
N ILE A 56 -4.92 -17.94 -17.46
CA ILE A 56 -4.84 -19.41 -17.59
C ILE A 56 -5.39 -19.87 -18.93
N TYR A 57 -6.58 -19.41 -19.31
CA TYR A 57 -7.21 -19.80 -20.58
C TYR A 57 -6.38 -19.43 -21.80
N LYS A 58 -5.71 -18.27 -21.74
CA LYS A 58 -4.77 -17.87 -22.81
C LYS A 58 -3.57 -18.83 -22.90
N VAL A 59 -2.98 -19.21 -21.76
CA VAL A 59 -1.82 -20.13 -21.73
C VAL A 59 -2.21 -21.53 -22.20
N LEU A 60 -3.45 -21.97 -21.89
CA LEU A 60 -3.97 -23.29 -22.27
C LEU A 60 -4.67 -23.31 -23.63
N ASN A 61 -4.62 -22.24 -24.41
CA ASN A 61 -5.32 -22.09 -25.70
C ASN A 61 -6.84 -22.32 -25.61
N MET A 62 -7.45 -21.99 -24.47
CA MET A 62 -8.89 -22.13 -24.20
C MET A 62 -9.64 -20.79 -24.32
N GLU A 63 -9.27 -19.93 -25.25
CA GLU A 63 -9.79 -18.56 -25.37
C GLU A 63 -11.29 -18.45 -25.63
N ALA A 64 -11.92 -19.56 -26.09
CA ALA A 64 -13.38 -19.65 -26.25
C ALA A 64 -14.13 -19.53 -24.88
N LYS A 65 -13.48 -19.87 -23.76
CA LYS A 65 -14.06 -19.72 -22.41
C LYS A 65 -14.04 -18.25 -21.96
N ARG A 66 -15.14 -17.54 -22.17
CA ARG A 66 -15.28 -16.14 -21.75
C ARG A 66 -16.09 -16.02 -20.48
N VAL A 67 -15.45 -15.69 -19.38
CA VAL A 67 -16.11 -15.36 -18.12
C VAL A 67 -16.36 -13.85 -18.04
N LYS A 68 -17.62 -13.45 -17.79
CA LYS A 68 -18.00 -12.04 -17.64
C LYS A 68 -17.77 -11.57 -16.22
N LEU A 69 -17.30 -10.33 -16.06
CA LEU A 69 -17.20 -9.68 -14.75
C LEU A 69 -18.61 -9.33 -14.26
N PRO A 70 -19.03 -9.75 -13.06
CA PRO A 70 -20.32 -9.35 -12.51
C PRO A 70 -20.37 -7.85 -12.29
N GLN A 71 -21.55 -7.26 -12.45
CA GLN A 71 -21.80 -5.85 -12.14
C GLN A 71 -21.84 -5.69 -10.62
N ILE A 72 -20.77 -5.14 -10.06
CA ILE A 72 -20.68 -4.87 -8.63
C ILE A 72 -21.03 -3.41 -8.42
N LYS A 73 -22.13 -3.14 -7.70
CA LYS A 73 -22.49 -1.78 -7.29
C LYS A 73 -21.40 -1.23 -6.38
N ARG A 74 -20.65 -0.23 -6.86
CA ARG A 74 -19.69 0.49 -6.02
C ARG A 74 -20.47 1.32 -5.01
N GLN A 75 -20.24 1.06 -3.73
CA GLN A 75 -20.51 2.07 -2.72
C GLN A 75 -19.41 3.13 -2.85
N ASN A 76 -19.72 4.25 -3.47
CA ASN A 76 -18.82 5.41 -3.50
C ASN A 76 -18.75 6.02 -2.09
N GLN A 77 -17.97 5.38 -1.21
CA GLN A 77 -17.64 5.99 0.06
C GLN A 77 -16.62 7.10 -0.18
N LEU A 78 -16.96 8.32 0.22
CA LEU A 78 -16.02 9.42 0.19
C LEU A 78 -14.78 9.09 1.02
N PRO A 79 -13.58 9.44 0.55
CA PRO A 79 -12.38 9.20 1.31
C PRO A 79 -12.43 9.94 2.64
N VAL A 80 -11.96 9.30 3.69
CA VAL A 80 -11.86 9.90 5.01
C VAL A 80 -10.76 10.96 5.00
N VAL A 81 -11.14 12.23 5.21
CA VAL A 81 -10.21 13.35 5.25
C VAL A 81 -10.02 13.81 6.69
N LEU A 82 -8.75 13.96 7.11
CA LEU A 82 -8.40 14.52 8.41
C LEU A 82 -8.40 16.04 8.37
N SER A 83 -8.91 16.67 9.41
CA SER A 83 -8.78 18.12 9.61
C SER A 83 -7.34 18.52 9.93
N LYS A 84 -7.00 19.79 9.75
CA LYS A 84 -5.67 20.32 10.14
C LYS A 84 -5.35 20.06 11.62
N ALA A 85 -6.34 20.14 12.50
CA ALA A 85 -6.18 19.87 13.94
C ALA A 85 -5.85 18.40 14.20
N GLU A 86 -6.60 17.46 13.58
CA GLU A 86 -6.35 16.03 13.69
C GLU A 86 -4.95 15.66 13.16
N VAL A 87 -4.54 16.22 12.02
CA VAL A 87 -3.18 16.02 11.49
C VAL A 87 -2.12 16.52 12.45
N ARG A 88 -2.27 17.72 13.01
CA ARG A 88 -1.31 18.28 14.00
C ARG A 88 -1.19 17.37 15.22
N THR A 89 -2.29 16.85 15.72
CA THR A 89 -2.30 15.90 16.84
C THR A 89 -1.59 14.61 16.47
N LEU A 90 -1.89 14.04 15.29
CA LEU A 90 -1.24 12.83 14.81
C LEU A 90 0.28 12.99 14.64
N LEU A 91 0.73 14.12 14.11
CA LEU A 91 2.15 14.41 13.94
C LEU A 91 2.90 14.62 15.28
N LYS A 92 2.21 15.04 16.33
CA LYS A 92 2.78 15.22 17.68
C LYS A 92 2.73 13.94 18.51
N ALA A 93 1.86 12.99 18.18
CA ALA A 93 1.60 11.79 18.97
C ALA A 93 2.81 10.83 19.12
N PRO A 94 3.69 10.64 18.11
CA PRO A 94 4.79 9.71 18.25
C PRO A 94 5.83 10.18 19.28
N LYS A 95 6.28 9.25 20.13
CA LYS A 95 7.35 9.50 21.12
C LYS A 95 8.72 9.71 20.46
N TYR A 96 9.03 8.90 19.44
CA TYR A 96 10.33 8.90 18.76
C TYR A 96 10.37 9.89 17.61
N LEU A 97 11.49 10.63 17.49
CA LEU A 97 11.71 11.59 16.40
C LEU A 97 11.57 10.94 15.02
N LYS A 98 12.12 9.74 14.85
CA LYS A 98 12.00 8.94 13.62
C LYS A 98 10.55 8.77 13.18
N HIS A 99 9.68 8.28 14.08
CA HIS A 99 8.26 8.05 13.76
C HIS A 99 7.52 9.35 13.46
N ARG A 100 7.83 10.41 14.20
CA ARG A 100 7.27 11.75 13.95
C ARG A 100 7.65 12.26 12.56
N LEU A 101 8.92 12.11 12.16
CA LEU A 101 9.38 12.51 10.84
C LEU A 101 8.82 11.65 9.72
N MET A 102 8.66 10.34 9.93
CA MET A 102 7.99 9.46 8.96
C MET A 102 6.59 9.98 8.62
N LEU A 103 5.77 10.27 9.64
CA LEU A 103 4.42 10.82 9.45
C LEU A 103 4.46 12.22 8.81
N ALA A 104 5.42 13.05 9.23
CA ALA A 104 5.55 14.40 8.71
C ALA A 104 6.00 14.43 7.24
N VAL A 105 6.88 13.52 6.81
CA VAL A 105 7.31 13.39 5.42
C VAL A 105 6.19 12.80 4.55
N LEU A 106 5.47 11.77 5.04
CA LEU A 106 4.29 11.24 4.34
C LEU A 106 3.27 12.34 4.06
N TYR A 107 2.93 13.14 5.06
CA TYR A 107 1.94 14.20 4.94
C TYR A 107 2.47 15.41 4.16
N GLY A 108 3.67 15.90 4.51
CA GLY A 108 4.20 17.16 3.99
C GLY A 108 4.73 17.05 2.56
N CYS A 109 5.24 15.87 2.15
CA CYS A 109 5.71 15.60 0.79
C CYS A 109 4.72 14.76 -0.03
N GLY A 110 3.61 14.32 0.54
CA GLY A 110 2.60 13.51 -0.15
C GLY A 110 3.15 12.18 -0.67
N LEU A 111 4.03 11.53 0.11
CA LEU A 111 4.63 10.26 -0.27
C LEU A 111 3.68 9.10 0.02
N ARG A 112 3.71 8.08 -0.84
CA ARG A 112 3.11 6.78 -0.54
C ARG A 112 4.00 6.01 0.45
N SER A 113 3.41 5.08 1.21
CA SER A 113 4.18 4.29 2.20
C SER A 113 5.41 3.61 1.61
N TYR A 114 5.31 3.02 0.42
CA TYR A 114 6.45 2.37 -0.23
C TYR A 114 7.51 3.38 -0.74
N GLU A 115 7.11 4.60 -1.14
CA GLU A 115 8.03 5.67 -1.54
C GLU A 115 8.84 6.15 -0.34
N LEU A 116 8.20 6.28 0.83
CA LEU A 116 8.89 6.58 2.08
C LEU A 116 9.91 5.50 2.45
N CYS A 117 9.54 4.22 2.32
CA CYS A 117 10.45 3.10 2.60
C CYS A 117 11.68 3.11 1.70
N ALA A 118 11.52 3.47 0.43
CA ALA A 118 12.59 3.50 -0.56
C ALA A 118 13.41 4.80 -0.56
N LEU A 119 13.05 5.80 0.25
CA LEU A 119 13.67 7.13 0.27
C LEU A 119 15.12 7.03 0.76
N ARG A 120 16.06 7.45 -0.09
CA ARG A 120 17.50 7.48 0.22
C ARG A 120 17.95 8.86 0.67
N LEU A 121 19.07 8.92 1.38
CA LEU A 121 19.70 10.20 1.75
C LEU A 121 20.05 11.04 0.53
N SER A 122 20.54 10.41 -0.55
CA SER A 122 20.86 11.06 -1.83
C SER A 122 19.66 11.65 -2.56
N ASP A 123 18.43 11.28 -2.17
CA ASP A 123 17.21 11.78 -2.78
C ASP A 123 16.69 13.07 -2.10
N VAL A 124 17.33 13.50 -0.99
CA VAL A 124 16.94 14.69 -0.23
C VAL A 124 17.91 15.82 -0.53
N ASP A 125 17.46 16.83 -1.26
CA ASP A 125 18.24 18.02 -1.56
C ASP A 125 17.85 19.16 -0.59
N PHE A 126 18.73 19.42 0.37
CA PHE A 126 18.52 20.46 1.39
C PHE A 126 18.80 21.88 0.89
N ASP A 127 19.53 22.02 -0.20
CA ASP A 127 19.87 23.34 -0.77
C ASP A 127 18.73 23.81 -1.67
N ARG A 128 18.23 22.91 -2.53
CA ARG A 128 17.07 23.17 -3.38
C ARG A 128 15.74 23.01 -2.66
N MET A 129 15.74 22.51 -1.41
CA MET A 129 14.56 22.25 -0.61
C MET A 129 13.57 21.32 -1.34
N THR A 130 14.08 20.22 -1.93
CA THR A 130 13.30 19.25 -2.68
C THR A 130 13.64 17.82 -2.27
N VAL A 131 12.71 16.90 -2.55
CA VAL A 131 12.89 15.46 -2.40
C VAL A 131 12.59 14.80 -3.75
N LEU A 132 13.53 14.00 -4.25
CA LEU A 132 13.34 13.18 -5.44
C LEU A 132 12.58 11.90 -5.06
N VAL A 133 11.40 11.74 -5.60
CA VAL A 133 10.57 10.54 -5.42
C VAL A 133 10.73 9.66 -6.64
N LYS A 134 11.52 8.60 -6.50
CA LYS A 134 11.74 7.60 -7.55
C LYS A 134 10.56 6.64 -7.63
N LYS A 135 10.06 6.41 -8.83
CA LYS A 135 8.96 5.48 -9.07
C LYS A 135 9.48 4.11 -9.51
N GLN A 136 8.87 3.06 -8.96
CA GLN A 136 9.09 1.71 -9.45
C GLN A 136 8.29 1.47 -10.74
N LYS A 137 8.93 0.86 -11.76
CA LYS A 137 8.38 0.40 -13.05
C LYS A 137 7.48 1.40 -13.81
N GLY A 138 8.02 1.97 -14.87
CA GLY A 138 7.25 2.55 -15.99
C GLY A 138 6.56 3.90 -15.76
N LYS A 139 6.87 4.60 -14.66
CA LYS A 139 6.36 5.95 -14.38
C LYS A 139 7.53 6.90 -14.14
N THR A 140 7.33 8.18 -14.43
CA THR A 140 8.35 9.22 -14.26
C THR A 140 8.63 9.53 -12.80
N ASP A 141 9.89 9.76 -12.46
CA ASP A 141 10.31 10.33 -11.18
C ASP A 141 9.73 11.74 -11.00
N ARG A 142 9.55 12.15 -9.75
CA ARG A 142 9.04 13.50 -9.46
C ARG A 142 9.81 14.15 -8.32
N TYR A 143 9.99 15.47 -8.41
CA TYR A 143 10.43 16.28 -7.29
C TYR A 143 9.22 16.77 -6.50
N VAL A 144 9.32 16.76 -5.17
CA VAL A 144 8.33 17.33 -4.26
C VAL A 144 9.00 18.34 -3.33
N PRO A 145 8.31 19.41 -2.94
CA PRO A 145 8.90 20.43 -2.07
C PRO A 145 9.16 19.90 -0.66
N LEU A 146 10.28 20.33 -0.08
CA LEU A 146 10.67 20.05 1.29
C LEU A 146 10.50 21.36 2.12
N SER A 147 9.55 21.34 3.06
CA SER A 147 9.35 22.53 3.90
C SER A 147 10.55 22.78 4.85
N LYS A 148 10.77 24.05 5.22
CA LYS A 148 11.85 24.43 6.17
C LYS A 148 11.77 23.66 7.49
N HIS A 149 10.55 23.36 7.98
CA HIS A 149 10.35 22.59 9.22
C HIS A 149 10.77 21.12 9.04
N LEU A 150 10.40 20.50 7.92
CA LEU A 150 10.82 19.12 7.59
C LEU A 150 12.34 19.03 7.39
N ALA A 151 12.93 19.98 6.65
CA ALA A 151 14.37 20.00 6.43
C ALA A 151 15.14 20.07 7.75
N ARG A 152 14.74 20.96 8.67
CA ARG A 152 15.36 21.07 9.99
C ARG A 152 15.22 19.78 10.80
N GLY A 153 14.02 19.18 10.80
CA GLY A 153 13.77 17.93 11.49
C GLY A 153 14.59 16.78 10.93
N LEU A 154 14.68 16.66 9.60
CA LEU A 154 15.48 15.64 8.92
C LEU A 154 16.98 15.83 9.17
N LYS A 155 17.51 17.06 9.10
CA LYS A 155 18.92 17.36 9.45
C LYS A 155 19.23 16.90 10.87
N LYS A 156 18.39 17.24 11.86
CA LYS A 156 18.55 16.78 13.24
C LYS A 156 18.52 15.26 13.35
N TYR A 157 17.56 14.59 12.70
CA TYR A 157 17.44 13.15 12.71
C TYR A 157 18.68 12.47 12.10
N ILE A 158 19.13 12.95 10.94
CA ILE A 158 20.30 12.41 10.24
C ILE A 158 21.56 12.58 11.08
N SER A 159 21.74 13.72 11.76
CA SER A 159 22.91 13.94 12.63
C SER A 159 22.89 13.08 13.90
N THR A 160 21.70 12.70 14.41
CA THR A 160 21.56 11.90 15.64
C THR A 160 21.63 10.40 15.36
N GLU A 161 20.92 9.92 14.34
CA GLU A 161 20.80 8.48 14.04
C GLU A 161 21.81 7.98 13.00
N SER A 162 22.49 8.90 12.31
CA SER A 162 23.54 8.62 11.30
C SER A 162 23.17 7.52 10.30
N PRO A 163 21.99 7.60 9.64
CA PRO A 163 21.58 6.59 8.68
C PRO A 163 22.55 6.57 7.48
N GLN A 164 22.86 5.38 6.95
CA GLN A 164 23.91 5.22 5.91
C GLN A 164 23.36 5.36 4.49
N THR A 165 22.23 4.75 4.18
CA THR A 165 21.70 4.67 2.80
C THR A 165 20.28 5.20 2.72
N PHE A 166 19.38 4.63 3.51
CA PHE A 166 17.98 5.02 3.52
C PHE A 166 17.73 6.06 4.62
N VAL A 167 16.84 7.01 4.37
CA VAL A 167 16.47 8.01 5.39
C VAL A 167 15.88 7.31 6.62
N PHE A 168 15.07 6.28 6.43
CA PHE A 168 14.44 5.53 7.52
C PHE A 168 14.83 4.05 7.45
N ASN A 169 15.73 3.63 8.31
CA ASN A 169 16.20 2.24 8.40
C ASN A 169 15.31 1.41 9.33
N SER A 170 15.22 0.10 9.07
CA SER A 170 14.74 -0.88 10.03
C SER A 170 15.75 -1.07 11.15
N GLN A 171 15.29 -1.55 12.32
CA GLN A 171 16.20 -2.03 13.38
C GLN A 171 16.84 -3.38 13.00
N VAL A 172 16.19 -4.15 12.12
CA VAL A 172 16.71 -5.43 11.65
C VAL A 172 17.67 -5.16 10.49
N THR A 173 18.89 -5.68 10.61
CA THR A 173 19.90 -5.64 9.55
C THR A 173 19.91 -6.96 8.77
N ASP A 174 20.37 -6.90 7.53
CA ASP A 174 20.61 -8.08 6.70
C ASP A 174 22.12 -8.29 6.62
N ASN A 175 22.65 -9.27 7.34
CA ASN A 175 24.10 -9.52 7.45
C ASN A 175 24.90 -8.24 7.78
N GLY A 176 24.38 -7.40 8.67
CA GLY A 176 25.00 -6.12 9.03
C GLY A 176 24.68 -4.95 8.08
N ALA A 177 24.07 -5.18 6.93
CA ALA A 177 23.69 -4.12 6.02
C ALA A 177 22.37 -3.44 6.47
N PRO A 178 22.26 -2.09 6.38
CA PRO A 178 21.06 -1.38 6.77
C PRO A 178 19.90 -1.68 5.79
N ARG A 179 18.80 -2.17 6.33
CA ARG A 179 17.56 -2.38 5.58
C ARG A 179 16.65 -1.15 5.68
N PRO A 180 15.89 -0.81 4.62
CA PRO A 180 14.85 0.20 4.72
C PRO A 180 13.75 -0.27 5.66
N ILE A 181 13.01 0.67 6.24
CA ILE A 181 11.77 0.34 6.94
C ILE A 181 10.75 -0.28 5.97
N THR A 182 9.95 -1.21 6.46
CA THR A 182 8.92 -1.86 5.63
C THR A 182 7.61 -1.07 5.64
N THR A 183 6.77 -1.27 4.63
CA THR A 183 5.41 -0.69 4.59
C THR A 183 4.57 -1.12 5.80
N THR A 184 4.75 -2.36 6.28
CA THR A 184 4.13 -2.85 7.52
C THR A 184 4.60 -2.06 8.74
N GLY A 185 5.90 -1.71 8.80
CA GLY A 185 6.44 -0.86 9.86
C GLY A 185 5.85 0.56 9.83
N VAL A 186 5.69 1.14 8.63
CA VAL A 186 5.02 2.44 8.46
C VAL A 186 3.56 2.38 8.93
N GLN A 187 2.83 1.34 8.53
CA GLN A 187 1.43 1.13 8.95
C GLN A 187 1.32 0.93 10.45
N TRP A 188 2.26 0.23 11.07
CA TRP A 188 2.33 0.07 12.51
C TRP A 188 2.50 1.42 13.21
N VAL A 189 3.39 2.29 12.75
CA VAL A 189 3.57 3.64 13.30
C VAL A 189 2.28 4.45 13.22
N ILE A 190 1.57 4.39 12.09
CA ILE A 190 0.26 5.07 11.93
C ILE A 190 -0.75 4.50 12.92
N LYS A 191 -0.89 3.18 12.99
CA LYS A 191 -1.86 2.48 13.86
C LYS A 191 -1.61 2.78 15.34
N GLU A 192 -0.35 2.71 15.79
CA GLU A 192 0.07 2.98 17.17
C GLU A 192 -0.27 4.42 17.61
N ASN A 193 -0.14 5.38 16.70
CA ASN A 193 -0.36 6.78 17.03
C ASN A 193 -1.79 7.26 16.75
N ARG A 194 -2.56 6.50 15.95
CA ARG A 194 -3.97 6.79 15.68
C ARG A 194 -4.82 6.74 16.96
N SER A 195 -4.57 5.80 17.86
CA SER A 195 -5.30 5.66 19.12
C SER A 195 -5.14 6.90 20.03
N LYS A 196 -4.07 7.66 19.85
CA LYS A 196 -3.80 8.91 20.60
C LYS A 196 -4.50 10.14 20.00
N VAL A 197 -5.09 9.97 18.80
CA VAL A 197 -5.87 11.01 18.14
C VAL A 197 -7.34 10.67 18.37
N ASN A 198 -8.04 11.52 19.10
CA ASN A 198 -9.48 11.32 19.37
C ASN A 198 -10.30 11.54 18.08
N THR A 199 -10.24 10.57 17.16
CA THR A 199 -10.98 10.59 15.90
C THR A 199 -11.64 9.24 15.66
N HIS A 200 -12.91 9.27 15.27
CA HIS A 200 -13.65 8.08 14.83
C HIS A 200 -13.27 7.67 13.38
N LYS A 201 -12.41 8.44 12.71
CA LYS A 201 -12.02 8.24 11.32
C LYS A 201 -11.00 7.12 11.18
N HIS A 202 -11.19 6.26 10.18
CA HIS A 202 -10.24 5.20 9.86
C HIS A 202 -9.08 5.78 9.04
N ILE A 203 -7.89 5.85 9.66
CA ILE A 203 -6.64 6.31 9.02
C ILE A 203 -5.85 5.07 8.59
N THR A 204 -5.49 4.99 7.30
CA THR A 204 -4.68 3.91 6.70
C THR A 204 -3.41 4.49 6.08
#